data_26a895a28e163d83fa3d29b7143d201a
#
_entry.id   26a895a28e163d83fa3d29b7143d201a
#
_cell.length_a   1.000
_cell.length_b   1.000
_cell.length_c   1.000
_cell.angle_alpha   90.00
_cell.angle_beta   90.00
_cell.angle_gamma   90.00
#
_symmetry.space_group_name_H-M   'P 1'
#
loop_
_entity.id
_entity.type
_entity.pdbx_description
1 polymer ?
#
loop_
_entity_poly.entity_id
_entity_poly.type
_entity_poly.pdbx_seq_one_letter_code
_entity_poly.pdbx_strand_id
1 'polypeptide(L)'
;QELDTDPEIGAILLSGSPKAFAAGADIKEMATKEFSEMYAADWFAGWDGLTRARTPIVACVTGYALGGGCELAMMADVLVAGEGAKFGQPEINLGVIPGMGGSQRLTRAVGKAKAMDMILTGRMIGAEEAERIGLVSRVVADEKALEEALEVAATIASKSKPASWMAKEAVNAAFETTLAQGIAFERRVFHSAFATDRKSTR
;
A
#
# COMPACT_ATOMS: atom_id res chain seq x y z
N GLN A 1 14.46 4.58 -0.52
CA GLN A 1 14.89 5.84 0.16
C GLN A 1 15.43 6.86 -0.87
N GLU A 2 16.33 6.45 -1.77
CA GLU A 2 16.89 7.35 -2.79
C GLU A 2 15.81 8.06 -3.60
N LEU A 3 14.83 7.31 -4.15
CA LEU A 3 13.72 7.89 -4.91
C LEU A 3 12.85 8.88 -4.11
N ASP A 4 12.69 8.66 -2.81
CA ASP A 4 11.89 9.53 -1.94
C ASP A 4 12.56 10.88 -1.66
N THR A 5 13.90 10.91 -1.68
CA THR A 5 14.71 12.11 -1.44
C THR A 5 15.07 12.89 -2.71
N ASP A 6 14.86 12.29 -3.89
CA ASP A 6 15.15 12.94 -5.16
C ASP A 6 14.09 14.03 -5.47
N PRO A 7 14.51 15.30 -5.67
CA PRO A 7 13.60 16.40 -5.96
C PRO A 7 12.83 16.22 -7.29
N GLU A 8 13.38 15.50 -8.25
CA GLU A 8 12.78 15.27 -9.56
C GLU A 8 11.72 14.16 -9.57
N ILE A 9 11.64 13.33 -8.53
CA ILE A 9 10.67 12.24 -8.43
C ILE A 9 9.37 12.72 -7.77
N GLY A 10 8.28 12.78 -8.54
CA GLY A 10 6.96 13.19 -8.07
C GLY A 10 6.04 12.04 -7.63
N ALA A 11 6.29 10.82 -8.11
CA ALA A 11 5.61 9.59 -7.73
C ALA A 11 6.51 8.38 -7.92
N ILE A 12 6.27 7.32 -7.17
CA ILE A 12 6.99 6.04 -7.27
C ILE A 12 6.01 4.98 -7.74
N LEU A 13 6.37 4.21 -8.77
CA LEU A 13 5.62 3.05 -9.21
C LEU A 13 6.29 1.77 -8.69
N LEU A 14 5.51 0.93 -8.03
CA LEU A 14 5.90 -0.39 -7.56
C LEU A 14 5.16 -1.44 -8.38
N SER A 15 5.89 -2.32 -9.08
CA SER A 15 5.32 -3.39 -9.87
C SER A 15 6.10 -4.70 -9.68
N GLY A 16 5.43 -5.81 -9.93
CA GLY A 16 6.04 -7.13 -9.95
C GLY A 16 6.21 -7.67 -11.37
N SER A 17 6.14 -8.99 -11.51
CA SER A 17 6.07 -9.68 -12.80
C SER A 17 4.61 -9.92 -13.22
N PRO A 18 4.34 -10.30 -14.50
CA PRO A 18 3.00 -10.67 -14.92
C PRO A 18 2.37 -11.84 -14.14
N LYS A 19 3.21 -12.71 -13.56
CA LYS A 19 2.75 -13.87 -12.78
C LYS A 19 2.47 -13.56 -11.32
N ALA A 20 3.22 -12.64 -10.75
CA ALA A 20 3.08 -12.27 -9.35
C ALA A 20 3.63 -10.86 -9.11
N PHE A 21 2.85 -10.07 -8.40
CA PHE A 21 3.34 -8.83 -7.80
C PHE A 21 4.37 -9.16 -6.72
N ALA A 22 3.95 -9.93 -5.72
CA ALA A 22 4.82 -10.52 -4.71
C ALA A 22 4.06 -11.66 -4.00
N ALA A 23 4.77 -12.76 -3.72
CA ALA A 23 4.16 -13.95 -3.10
C ALA A 23 4.45 -14.09 -1.58
N GLY A 24 4.99 -13.05 -0.96
CA GLY A 24 5.31 -13.03 0.46
C GLY A 24 6.76 -13.39 0.78
N ALA A 25 7.03 -13.65 2.06
CA ALA A 25 8.34 -14.07 2.54
C ALA A 25 8.69 -15.49 2.09
N ASP A 26 9.99 -15.82 2.02
CA ASP A 26 10.43 -17.17 1.71
C ASP A 26 10.08 -18.12 2.87
N ILE A 27 9.14 -19.03 2.62
CA ILE A 27 8.68 -20.02 3.60
C ILE A 27 9.83 -20.89 4.08
N LYS A 28 10.81 -21.21 3.23
CA LYS A 28 11.97 -22.04 3.61
C LYS A 28 12.90 -21.29 4.56
N GLU A 29 13.07 -20.00 4.35
CA GLU A 29 13.83 -19.14 5.26
C GLU A 29 13.11 -19.03 6.62
N MET A 30 11.79 -18.87 6.62
CA MET A 30 11.00 -18.79 7.84
C MET A 30 10.99 -20.09 8.63
N ALA A 31 10.98 -21.24 7.98
CA ALA A 31 10.80 -22.56 8.62
C ALA A 31 11.88 -22.92 9.65
N THR A 32 13.05 -22.28 9.57
CA THR A 32 14.19 -22.54 10.47
C THR A 32 14.33 -21.49 11.57
N LYS A 33 13.45 -20.49 11.61
CA LYS A 33 13.54 -19.37 12.56
C LYS A 33 12.86 -19.67 13.88
N GLU A 34 13.55 -19.33 14.97
CA GLU A 34 13.03 -19.41 16.32
C GLU A 34 12.47 -18.07 16.81
N PHE A 35 11.54 -18.11 17.78
CA PHE A 35 10.91 -16.91 18.33
C PHE A 35 11.92 -15.85 18.78
N SER A 36 12.95 -16.25 19.52
CA SER A 36 13.96 -15.31 20.05
C SER A 36 14.75 -14.61 18.95
N GLU A 37 15.03 -15.31 17.86
CA GLU A 37 15.73 -14.77 16.69
C GLU A 37 14.85 -13.76 15.93
N MET A 38 13.58 -14.14 15.65
CA MET A 38 12.62 -13.29 14.99
C MET A 38 12.32 -12.01 15.78
N TYR A 39 12.15 -12.18 17.10
CA TYR A 39 11.87 -11.06 18.01
C TYR A 39 13.06 -10.09 18.12
N ALA A 40 14.28 -10.61 18.27
CA ALA A 40 15.48 -9.78 18.41
C ALA A 40 15.83 -9.03 17.11
N ALA A 41 15.59 -9.67 15.95
CA ALA A 41 15.86 -9.06 14.64
C ALA A 41 14.80 -8.03 14.22
N ASP A 42 13.61 -8.03 14.83
CA ASP A 42 12.43 -7.27 14.36
C ASP A 42 12.28 -7.39 12.83
N TRP A 43 12.16 -8.63 12.37
CA TRP A 43 12.48 -9.06 11.00
C TRP A 43 11.81 -8.24 9.91
N PHE A 44 10.63 -7.70 10.16
CA PHE A 44 9.89 -6.93 9.17
C PHE A 44 10.02 -5.40 9.31
N ALA A 45 10.72 -4.90 10.34
CA ALA A 45 10.85 -3.46 10.58
C ALA A 45 11.48 -2.67 9.42
N GLY A 46 12.33 -3.32 8.62
CA GLY A 46 12.92 -2.70 7.42
C GLY A 46 11.89 -2.19 6.40
N TRP A 47 10.71 -2.80 6.34
CA TRP A 47 9.62 -2.42 5.43
C TRP A 47 8.88 -1.16 5.86
N ASP A 48 9.01 -0.73 7.13
CA ASP A 48 8.43 0.52 7.62
C ASP A 48 8.95 1.75 6.87
N GLY A 49 10.13 1.66 6.27
CA GLY A 49 10.67 2.70 5.41
C GLY A 49 9.77 3.07 4.23
N LEU A 50 8.99 2.10 3.71
CA LEU A 50 8.07 2.33 2.60
C LEU A 50 6.86 3.16 3.04
N THR A 51 6.30 2.88 4.22
CA THR A 51 5.14 3.61 4.75
C THR A 51 5.50 5.02 5.19
N ARG A 52 6.80 5.28 5.49
CA ARG A 52 7.31 6.61 5.84
C ARG A 52 7.71 7.47 4.63
N ALA A 53 7.68 6.90 3.42
CA ALA A 53 7.96 7.65 2.21
C ALA A 53 6.96 8.81 2.03
N ARG A 54 7.46 10.01 1.78
CA ARG A 54 6.63 11.19 1.52
C ARG A 54 6.11 11.21 0.08
N THR A 55 6.93 10.75 -0.87
CA THR A 55 6.57 10.64 -2.28
C THR A 55 5.45 9.61 -2.44
N PRO A 56 4.34 9.94 -3.10
CA PRO A 56 3.25 9.00 -3.34
C PRO A 56 3.70 7.75 -4.09
N ILE A 57 3.17 6.60 -3.66
CA ILE A 57 3.49 5.28 -4.22
C ILE A 57 2.24 4.70 -4.88
N VAL A 58 2.37 4.31 -6.13
CA VAL A 58 1.36 3.57 -6.89
C VAL A 58 1.81 2.12 -7.01
N ALA A 59 0.99 1.16 -6.60
CA ALA A 59 1.24 -0.26 -6.85
C ALA A 59 0.46 -0.74 -8.07
N CYS A 60 1.16 -1.39 -9.01
CA CYS A 60 0.58 -2.11 -10.14
C CYS A 60 0.60 -3.61 -9.83
N VAL A 61 -0.57 -4.18 -9.53
CA VAL A 61 -0.70 -5.56 -9.10
C VAL A 61 -1.25 -6.41 -10.24
N THR A 62 -0.41 -7.29 -10.80
CA THR A 62 -0.80 -8.36 -11.71
C THR A 62 -0.45 -9.70 -11.09
N GLY A 63 -1.23 -10.76 -11.42
CA GLY A 63 -1.05 -12.07 -10.83
C GLY A 63 -1.26 -12.08 -9.31
N TYR A 64 -0.37 -12.69 -8.57
CA TYR A 64 -0.54 -12.92 -7.13
C TYR A 64 0.08 -11.82 -6.26
N ALA A 65 -0.69 -11.32 -5.30
CA ALA A 65 -0.26 -10.51 -4.17
C ALA A 65 -0.71 -11.21 -2.88
N LEU A 66 0.14 -12.05 -2.30
CA LEU A 66 -0.22 -12.94 -1.20
C LEU A 66 0.68 -12.74 0.03
N GLY A 67 0.10 -12.84 1.22
CA GLY A 67 0.82 -12.68 2.47
C GLY A 67 1.57 -11.36 2.51
N GLY A 68 2.88 -11.39 2.79
CA GLY A 68 3.74 -10.22 2.75
C GLY A 68 3.68 -9.45 1.43
N GLY A 69 3.37 -10.11 0.30
CA GLY A 69 3.15 -9.44 -0.98
C GLY A 69 1.85 -8.62 -1.01
N CYS A 70 0.78 -9.11 -0.39
CA CYS A 70 -0.45 -8.33 -0.20
C CYS A 70 -0.24 -7.19 0.80
N GLU A 71 0.53 -7.43 1.86
CA GLU A 71 0.92 -6.41 2.84
C GLU A 71 1.72 -5.29 2.17
N LEU A 72 2.68 -5.64 1.31
CA LEU A 72 3.45 -4.69 0.51
C LEU A 72 2.57 -3.85 -0.42
N ALA A 73 1.61 -4.48 -1.11
CA ALA A 73 0.65 -3.77 -1.95
C ALA A 73 -0.17 -2.74 -1.13
N MET A 74 -0.62 -3.11 0.08
CA MET A 74 -1.36 -2.24 0.98
C MET A 74 -0.52 -1.10 1.60
N MET A 75 0.80 -1.11 1.48
CA MET A 75 1.66 0.01 1.87
C MET A 75 1.67 1.13 0.83
N ALA A 76 1.25 0.85 -0.41
CA ALA A 76 1.11 1.86 -1.43
C ALA A 76 -0.12 2.76 -1.20
N ASP A 77 -0.08 3.97 -1.77
CA ASP A 77 -1.15 4.96 -1.63
C ASP A 77 -2.31 4.71 -2.62
N VAL A 78 -1.99 4.18 -3.80
CA VAL A 78 -2.97 3.82 -4.84
C VAL A 78 -2.66 2.43 -5.36
N LEU A 79 -3.67 1.54 -5.40
CA LEU A 79 -3.55 0.22 -5.99
C LEU A 79 -4.31 0.17 -7.32
N VAL A 80 -3.57 -0.14 -8.39
CA VAL A 80 -4.11 -0.49 -9.70
C VAL A 80 -3.92 -1.98 -9.91
N ALA A 81 -4.96 -2.71 -10.27
CA ALA A 81 -4.92 -4.15 -10.46
C ALA A 81 -5.32 -4.55 -11.87
N GLY A 82 -4.69 -5.59 -12.40
CA GLY A 82 -5.20 -6.34 -13.53
C GLY A 82 -6.41 -7.21 -13.11
N GLU A 83 -7.32 -7.49 -14.03
CA GLU A 83 -8.53 -8.32 -13.79
C GLU A 83 -8.19 -9.71 -13.24
N GLY A 84 -7.04 -10.28 -13.65
CA GLY A 84 -6.54 -11.57 -13.19
C GLY A 84 -5.90 -11.56 -11.80
N ALA A 85 -5.68 -10.39 -11.20
CA ALA A 85 -4.99 -10.27 -9.92
C ALA A 85 -5.72 -10.99 -8.78
N LYS A 86 -4.92 -11.57 -7.88
CA LYS A 86 -5.40 -12.29 -6.68
C LYS A 86 -4.74 -11.72 -5.44
N PHE A 87 -5.55 -11.45 -4.43
CA PHE A 87 -5.11 -10.90 -3.14
C PHE A 87 -5.47 -11.88 -2.02
N GLY A 88 -4.64 -11.95 -1.00
CA GLY A 88 -4.93 -12.80 0.16
C GLY A 88 -3.90 -12.68 1.28
N GLN A 89 -4.32 -13.13 2.46
CA GLN A 89 -3.50 -13.25 3.67
C GLN A 89 -3.54 -14.72 4.12
N PRO A 90 -2.85 -15.64 3.41
CA PRO A 90 -2.96 -17.08 3.67
C PRO A 90 -2.04 -17.60 4.78
N GLU A 91 -1.46 -16.73 5.60
CA GLU A 91 -0.49 -17.07 6.65
C GLU A 91 -1.01 -18.09 7.63
N ILE A 92 -2.33 -18.12 7.86
CA ILE A 92 -2.99 -19.10 8.74
C ILE A 92 -2.73 -20.56 8.33
N ASN A 93 -2.55 -20.81 7.01
CA ASN A 93 -2.23 -22.12 6.49
C ASN A 93 -0.81 -22.60 6.88
N LEU A 94 0.03 -21.69 7.34
CA LEU A 94 1.38 -21.94 7.85
C LEU A 94 1.44 -21.92 9.38
N GLY A 95 0.30 -21.74 10.06
CA GLY A 95 0.23 -21.64 11.52
C GLY A 95 0.73 -20.30 12.08
N VAL A 96 0.82 -19.26 11.23
CA VAL A 96 1.21 -17.89 11.62
C VAL A 96 0.14 -16.87 11.23
N ILE A 97 0.37 -15.63 11.59
CA ILE A 97 -0.52 -14.50 11.25
C ILE A 97 0.23 -13.51 10.35
N PRO A 98 -0.45 -12.58 9.65
CA PRO A 98 0.19 -11.48 8.94
C PRO A 98 1.15 -10.71 9.86
N GLY A 99 2.36 -10.44 9.40
CA GLY A 99 3.45 -9.87 10.21
C GLY A 99 3.92 -8.47 9.81
N MET A 100 3.55 -8.01 8.60
CA MET A 100 3.94 -6.69 8.07
C MET A 100 2.78 -5.67 8.10
N GLY A 101 1.79 -5.86 8.97
CA GLY A 101 0.64 -4.98 9.13
C GLY A 101 -0.62 -5.41 8.38
N GLY A 102 -0.66 -6.61 7.78
CA GLY A 102 -1.79 -7.12 7.03
C GLY A 102 -3.08 -7.15 7.83
N SER A 103 -3.06 -7.63 9.07
CA SER A 103 -4.24 -7.63 9.94
C SER A 103 -4.76 -6.21 10.22
N GLN A 104 -3.89 -5.21 10.23
CA GLN A 104 -4.24 -3.82 10.52
C GLN A 104 -4.72 -3.07 9.27
N ARG A 105 -3.92 -3.08 8.19
CA ARG A 105 -4.23 -2.37 6.95
C ARG A 105 -5.43 -2.97 6.24
N LEU A 106 -5.51 -4.31 6.12
CA LEU A 106 -6.65 -4.97 5.50
C LEU A 106 -7.94 -4.64 6.26
N THR A 107 -7.94 -4.73 7.60
CA THR A 107 -9.12 -4.43 8.41
C THR A 107 -9.59 -2.97 8.23
N ARG A 108 -8.66 -2.02 8.13
CA ARG A 108 -8.99 -0.61 7.87
C ARG A 108 -9.54 -0.38 6.46
N ALA A 109 -9.01 -1.08 5.47
CA ALA A 109 -9.44 -0.94 4.08
C ALA A 109 -10.83 -1.56 3.83
N VAL A 110 -11.04 -2.82 4.27
CA VAL A 110 -12.22 -3.60 3.86
C VAL A 110 -13.23 -3.86 4.98
N GLY A 111 -12.92 -3.41 6.20
CA GLY A 111 -13.74 -3.65 7.39
C GLY A 111 -13.53 -5.03 8.00
N LYS A 112 -13.90 -5.17 9.28
CA LYS A 112 -13.65 -6.36 10.11
C LYS A 112 -14.19 -7.65 9.49
N ALA A 113 -15.42 -7.63 8.95
CA ALA A 113 -16.08 -8.84 8.46
C ALA A 113 -15.30 -9.49 7.31
N LYS A 114 -14.87 -8.70 6.32
CA LYS A 114 -14.11 -9.19 5.17
C LYS A 114 -12.67 -9.57 5.56
N ALA A 115 -12.04 -8.76 6.40
CA ALA A 115 -10.68 -9.06 6.88
C ALA A 115 -10.64 -10.37 7.67
N MET A 116 -11.59 -10.61 8.58
CA MET A 116 -11.69 -11.87 9.34
C MET A 116 -11.90 -13.07 8.42
N ASP A 117 -12.79 -12.95 7.43
CA ASP A 117 -13.03 -14.03 6.48
C ASP A 117 -11.74 -14.38 5.68
N MET A 118 -11.05 -13.39 5.17
CA MET A 118 -9.81 -13.61 4.41
C MET A 118 -8.67 -14.17 5.28
N ILE A 119 -8.46 -13.61 6.47
CA ILE A 119 -7.34 -13.99 7.35
C ILE A 119 -7.57 -15.35 8.00
N LEU A 120 -8.80 -15.63 8.54
CA LEU A 120 -9.07 -16.85 9.26
C LEU A 120 -9.27 -18.06 8.35
N THR A 121 -9.73 -17.87 7.13
CA THR A 121 -9.90 -18.95 6.15
C THR A 121 -8.69 -19.12 5.22
N GLY A 122 -7.82 -18.10 5.12
CA GLY A 122 -6.71 -18.07 4.18
C GLY A 122 -7.16 -17.97 2.72
N ARG A 123 -8.46 -17.62 2.47
CA ARG A 123 -8.97 -17.52 1.11
C ARG A 123 -8.39 -16.33 0.37
N MET A 124 -8.27 -16.48 -0.93
CA MET A 124 -7.93 -15.40 -1.86
C MET A 124 -9.20 -14.75 -2.43
N ILE A 125 -9.08 -13.48 -2.81
CA ILE A 125 -10.10 -12.74 -3.56
C ILE A 125 -9.55 -12.30 -4.91
N GLY A 126 -10.42 -12.16 -5.91
CA GLY A 126 -10.08 -11.59 -7.20
C GLY A 126 -10.10 -10.07 -7.19
N ALA A 127 -9.61 -9.47 -8.29
CA ALA A 127 -9.53 -8.02 -8.45
C ALA A 127 -10.89 -7.32 -8.32
N GLU A 128 -11.94 -7.86 -8.93
CA GLU A 128 -13.31 -7.32 -8.84
C GLU A 128 -13.84 -7.29 -7.40
N GLU A 129 -13.65 -8.38 -6.63
CA GLU A 129 -14.04 -8.38 -5.22
C GLU A 129 -13.19 -7.36 -4.44
N ALA A 130 -11.89 -7.29 -4.71
CA ALA A 130 -10.96 -6.38 -4.05
C ALA A 130 -11.33 -4.90 -4.27
N GLU A 131 -11.72 -4.53 -5.49
CA GLU A 131 -12.23 -3.18 -5.80
C GLU A 131 -13.55 -2.91 -5.07
N ARG A 132 -14.52 -3.83 -5.19
CA ARG A 132 -15.85 -3.68 -4.57
C ARG A 132 -15.79 -3.49 -3.06
N ILE A 133 -14.82 -4.12 -2.38
CA ILE A 133 -14.66 -3.99 -0.92
C ILE A 133 -13.70 -2.88 -0.48
N GLY A 134 -13.13 -2.13 -1.41
CA GLY A 134 -12.29 -0.96 -1.13
C GLY A 134 -10.81 -1.24 -0.90
N LEU A 135 -10.31 -2.43 -1.27
CA LEU A 135 -8.88 -2.74 -1.21
C LEU A 135 -8.11 -2.19 -2.42
N VAL A 136 -8.71 -2.22 -3.59
CA VAL A 136 -8.13 -1.78 -4.87
C VAL A 136 -8.84 -0.53 -5.36
N SER A 137 -8.08 0.42 -5.91
CA SER A 137 -8.61 1.70 -6.39
C SER A 137 -9.14 1.62 -7.82
N ARG A 138 -8.52 0.80 -8.67
CA ARG A 138 -8.86 0.64 -10.09
C ARG A 138 -8.58 -0.78 -10.55
N VAL A 139 -9.47 -1.33 -11.39
CA VAL A 139 -9.27 -2.60 -12.06
C VAL A 139 -9.37 -2.41 -13.57
N VAL A 140 -8.42 -2.95 -14.30
CA VAL A 140 -8.34 -2.90 -15.78
C VAL A 140 -7.89 -4.25 -16.31
N ALA A 141 -7.98 -4.47 -17.63
CA ALA A 141 -7.44 -5.67 -18.26
C ALA A 141 -5.94 -5.85 -17.93
N ASP A 142 -5.48 -7.08 -17.76
CA ASP A 142 -4.11 -7.37 -17.27
C ASP A 142 -3.02 -6.70 -18.11
N GLU A 143 -3.17 -6.67 -19.42
CA GLU A 143 -2.23 -6.04 -20.36
C GLU A 143 -2.24 -4.51 -20.27
N LYS A 144 -3.24 -3.90 -19.64
CA LYS A 144 -3.37 -2.46 -19.45
C LYS A 144 -2.94 -1.99 -18.05
N ALA A 145 -2.74 -2.91 -17.12
CA ALA A 145 -2.50 -2.57 -15.71
C ALA A 145 -1.26 -1.67 -15.52
N LEU A 146 -0.17 -1.96 -16.21
CA LEU A 146 1.05 -1.15 -16.11
C LEU A 146 0.85 0.24 -16.75
N GLU A 147 0.20 0.33 -17.89
CA GLU A 147 -0.11 1.60 -18.57
C GLU A 147 -0.97 2.49 -17.67
N GLU A 148 -2.07 1.94 -17.12
CA GLU A 148 -2.95 2.65 -16.19
C GLU A 148 -2.21 3.13 -14.92
N ALA A 149 -1.38 2.28 -14.33
CA ALA A 149 -0.60 2.64 -13.16
C ALA A 149 0.42 3.74 -13.46
N LEU A 150 1.05 3.73 -14.63
CA LEU A 150 1.95 4.79 -15.11
C LEU A 150 1.20 6.11 -15.32
N GLU A 151 -0.02 6.07 -15.89
CA GLU A 151 -0.85 7.26 -16.06
C GLU A 151 -1.25 7.88 -14.72
N VAL A 152 -1.60 7.03 -13.73
CA VAL A 152 -1.88 7.48 -12.35
C VAL A 152 -0.64 8.15 -11.74
N ALA A 153 0.51 7.50 -11.83
CA ALA A 153 1.77 8.02 -11.30
C ALA A 153 2.16 9.34 -11.98
N ALA A 154 2.05 9.42 -13.31
CA ALA A 154 2.31 10.64 -14.09
C ALA A 154 1.34 11.76 -13.70
N THR A 155 0.07 11.44 -13.52
CA THR A 155 -0.94 12.40 -13.04
C THR A 155 -0.56 12.97 -11.67
N ILE A 156 -0.16 12.12 -10.72
CA ILE A 156 0.30 12.56 -9.40
C ILE A 156 1.56 13.42 -9.53
N ALA A 157 2.54 12.96 -10.31
CA ALA A 157 3.81 13.66 -10.50
C ALA A 157 3.64 15.04 -11.19
N SER A 158 2.56 15.24 -11.97
CA SER A 158 2.23 16.53 -12.56
C SER A 158 1.71 17.57 -11.57
N LYS A 159 1.39 17.17 -10.32
CA LYS A 159 0.87 18.07 -9.29
C LYS A 159 2.01 18.71 -8.50
N SER A 160 1.68 19.73 -7.72
CA SER A 160 2.64 20.32 -6.77
C SER A 160 3.14 19.25 -5.80
N LYS A 161 4.43 18.93 -5.82
CA LYS A 161 5.05 17.92 -4.95
C LYS A 161 4.78 18.19 -3.47
N PRO A 162 4.94 19.43 -2.93
CA PRO A 162 4.57 19.72 -1.55
C PRO A 162 3.08 19.48 -1.25
N ALA A 163 2.18 19.82 -2.19
CA ALA A 163 0.74 19.58 -1.99
C ALA A 163 0.39 18.08 -1.99
N SER A 164 1.05 17.28 -2.85
CA SER A 164 0.88 15.82 -2.86
C SER A 164 1.34 15.20 -1.54
N TRP A 165 2.46 15.64 -0.98
CA TRP A 165 2.95 15.21 0.33
C TRP A 165 1.97 15.55 1.45
N MET A 166 1.49 16.80 1.47
CA MET A 166 0.51 17.27 2.45
C MET A 166 -0.81 16.50 2.38
N ALA A 167 -1.29 16.21 1.17
CA ALA A 167 -2.50 15.43 0.95
C ALA A 167 -2.35 13.99 1.47
N LYS A 168 -1.24 13.31 1.13
CA LYS A 168 -0.92 11.97 1.62
C LYS A 168 -0.86 11.93 3.15
N GLU A 169 -0.16 12.88 3.77
CA GLU A 169 -0.03 12.97 5.22
C GLU A 169 -1.41 13.18 5.89
N ALA A 170 -2.24 14.08 5.34
CA ALA A 170 -3.58 14.35 5.86
C ALA A 170 -4.51 13.12 5.76
N VAL A 171 -4.46 12.39 4.65
CA VAL A 171 -5.24 11.15 4.48
C VAL A 171 -4.78 10.06 5.45
N ASN A 172 -3.46 9.85 5.58
CA ASN A 172 -2.92 8.86 6.50
C ASN A 172 -3.26 9.16 7.96
N ALA A 173 -3.30 10.44 8.35
CA ALA A 173 -3.69 10.86 9.70
C ALA A 173 -5.11 10.41 10.09
N ALA A 174 -5.99 10.15 9.13
CA ALA A 174 -7.35 9.65 9.39
C ALA A 174 -7.36 8.28 10.08
N PHE A 175 -6.33 7.48 9.91
CA PHE A 175 -6.20 6.16 10.52
C PHE A 175 -5.50 6.17 11.88
N GLU A 176 -4.92 7.30 12.28
CA GLU A 176 -4.08 7.41 13.49
C GLU A 176 -4.67 8.39 14.53
N THR A 177 -5.72 9.15 14.15
CA THR A 177 -6.28 10.20 15.02
C THR A 177 -7.80 10.09 15.16
N THR A 178 -8.36 10.80 16.14
CA THR A 178 -9.82 11.02 16.18
C THR A 178 -10.24 11.97 15.06
N LEU A 179 -11.50 11.90 14.63
CA LEU A 179 -12.02 12.77 13.57
C LEU A 179 -11.75 14.26 13.85
N ALA A 180 -11.98 14.71 15.09
CA ALA A 180 -11.77 16.10 15.47
C ALA A 180 -10.28 16.52 15.36
N GLN A 181 -9.38 15.66 15.79
CA GLN A 181 -7.93 15.89 15.66
C GLN A 181 -7.46 15.86 14.21
N GLY A 182 -7.98 14.89 13.43
CA GLY A 182 -7.69 14.79 11.99
C GLY A 182 -8.14 16.03 11.23
N ILE A 183 -9.35 16.53 11.45
CA ILE A 183 -9.84 17.78 10.85
C ILE A 183 -8.99 18.99 11.27
N ALA A 184 -8.58 19.06 12.53
CA ALA A 184 -7.72 20.16 13.01
C ALA A 184 -6.32 20.11 12.37
N PHE A 185 -5.78 18.91 12.17
CA PHE A 185 -4.52 18.68 11.45
C PHE A 185 -4.64 19.07 9.97
N GLU A 186 -5.63 18.54 9.25
CA GLU A 186 -5.92 18.85 7.84
C GLU A 186 -6.02 20.35 7.61
N ARG A 187 -6.75 21.08 8.48
CA ARG A 187 -6.91 22.53 8.36
C ARG A 187 -5.57 23.28 8.48
N ARG A 188 -4.67 22.84 9.37
CA ARG A 188 -3.33 23.44 9.50
C ARG A 188 -2.48 23.16 8.27
N VAL A 189 -2.50 21.93 7.78
CA VAL A 189 -1.78 21.52 6.56
C VAL A 189 -2.32 22.30 5.36
N PHE A 190 -3.65 22.44 5.24
CA PHE A 190 -4.27 23.27 4.20
C PHE A 190 -3.78 24.72 4.24
N HIS A 191 -3.74 25.35 5.43
CA HIS A 191 -3.21 26.72 5.56
C HIS A 191 -1.73 26.78 5.15
N SER A 192 -0.94 25.79 5.50
CA SER A 192 0.49 25.75 5.15
C SER A 192 0.72 25.67 3.64
N ALA A 193 -0.20 25.06 2.89
CA ALA A 193 -0.13 24.99 1.44
C ALA A 193 -0.15 26.38 0.77
N PHE A 194 -0.69 27.41 1.44
CA PHE A 194 -0.68 28.79 0.92
C PHE A 194 0.70 29.46 1.02
N ALA A 195 1.61 28.90 1.83
CA ALA A 195 3.00 29.37 1.91
C ALA A 195 3.90 28.75 0.81
N THR A 196 3.43 27.73 0.10
CA THR A 196 4.17 27.13 -1.02
C THR A 196 3.94 27.92 -2.32
N ASP A 197 4.91 27.86 -3.24
CA ASP A 197 4.73 28.47 -4.57
C ASP A 197 3.72 27.65 -5.39
N ARG A 198 2.46 28.10 -5.37
CA ARG A 198 1.35 27.49 -6.12
C ARG A 198 1.36 27.85 -7.61
N LYS A 199 2.24 28.75 -8.04
CA LYS A 199 2.33 29.21 -9.44
C LYS A 199 3.14 28.27 -10.33
N SER A 200 3.94 27.37 -9.74
CA SER A 200 4.74 26.38 -10.47
C SER A 200 3.93 25.24 -11.10
N THR A 201 2.60 25.24 -10.94
CA THR A 201 1.67 24.22 -11.45
C THR A 201 0.79 24.73 -12.60
N ARG A 202 1.22 25.77 -13.31
CA ARG A 202 0.54 26.23 -14.55
C ARG A 202 1.43 26.07 -15.77
#